data_8b00c1a30436d4715899276e01b06435
#
_entry.id   8b00c1a30436d4715899276e01b06435
#
_cell.length_a   1.000
_cell.length_b   1.000
_cell.length_c   1.000
_cell.angle_alpha   90.00
_cell.angle_beta   90.00
_cell.angle_gamma   90.00
#
_symmetry.space_group_name_H-M   'P 1'
#
loop_
_entity.id
_entity.type
_entity.pdbx_description
1 polymer ?
#
loop_
_entity_poly.entity_id
_entity_poly.type
_entity_poly.pdbx_seq_one_letter_code
_entity_poly.pdbx_strand_id
1 'polypeptide(L)'
;MSIFGQNELIMKKIIPLCVLALFLSPGLLQSQNLTKNKKELLKSIEKHQTNLIEISDKIWNLAETAFEEDASSKILADYAEAQGFTVERGVAEMPTAFVATYGSGKPVISVLGEFDALPGISQKATPTKSPLHEGAAGHGCGHNLFGAGSLGAAIAIKELIEQGKIKGTIKFLGTPSEEKFFGKIWMVRAGLWDDVDVNISWHPAANIKADVQSSLALIDFKIEFFGQAAHASMDPWNGRSASDALELYTTGINYYREHVKPTVRMHYHIQDGGQVVNVVPDYARLWMRVRDTKRSGLMPVYEQAKKMAEGAAIMANVDYKVSLISGIYEVLVNREGGKIMQNNLELLGAIEYTDAEIAFGKKIQEVTEKPQMGMDSEIKPLEVTKEHPGGGSTD
;
A
#
# COMPACT_ATOMS: atom_id res chain seq x y z
N MET A 1 25.26 4.16 -75.82
CA MET A 1 24.37 3.51 -76.82
C MET A 1 23.68 2.42 -76.13
N SER A 2 22.51 2.71 -75.58
CA SER A 2 21.18 2.38 -76.06
C SER A 2 20.93 0.89 -76.23
N ILE A 3 20.24 0.28 -75.35
CA ILE A 3 19.10 -0.57 -75.61
C ILE A 3 18.11 -0.49 -74.37
N PHE A 4 17.21 0.45 -74.47
CA PHE A 4 15.94 0.42 -73.74
C PHE A 4 14.90 -0.16 -74.69
N GLY A 5 14.05 -1.05 -74.18
CA GLY A 5 12.84 -1.36 -74.90
C GLY A 5 12.20 -2.70 -74.53
N GLN A 6 10.99 -2.63 -74.03
CA GLN A 6 9.99 -3.70 -73.94
C GLN A 6 10.04 -4.65 -72.72
N ASN A 7 9.37 -4.21 -71.67
CA ASN A 7 8.60 -5.11 -70.80
C ASN A 7 7.69 -4.30 -69.86
N GLU A 8 6.88 -3.42 -70.44
CA GLU A 8 5.91 -2.56 -69.70
C GLU A 8 4.46 -2.93 -69.96
N LEU A 9 4.15 -4.20 -70.14
CA LEU A 9 2.73 -4.54 -70.45
C LEU A 9 2.16 -5.79 -69.76
N ILE A 10 2.83 -6.42 -68.83
CA ILE A 10 2.32 -7.61 -68.12
C ILE A 10 2.13 -7.39 -66.60
N MET A 11 2.46 -6.24 -66.03
CA MET A 11 2.34 -5.98 -64.62
C MET A 11 1.18 -5.10 -64.17
N LYS A 12 0.12 -4.92 -65.03
CA LYS A 12 -1.07 -4.09 -64.70
C LYS A 12 -2.34 -4.84 -64.46
N LYS A 13 -2.35 -6.16 -64.26
CA LYS A 13 -3.62 -6.94 -64.05
C LYS A 13 -3.66 -7.91 -62.88
N ILE A 14 -2.66 -7.89 -61.95
CA ILE A 14 -2.67 -8.82 -60.79
C ILE A 14 -2.61 -8.09 -59.41
N ILE A 15 -2.69 -6.77 -59.36
CA ILE A 15 -2.59 -6.00 -58.08
C ILE A 15 -3.93 -5.51 -57.48
N PRO A 16 -5.15 -5.79 -57.97
CA PRO A 16 -6.30 -5.39 -57.16
C PRO A 16 -6.97 -6.51 -56.35
N LEU A 17 -6.40 -7.74 -56.30
CA LEU A 17 -7.05 -8.81 -55.51
C LEU A 17 -6.31 -9.22 -54.23
N CYS A 18 -5.08 -8.77 -54.02
CA CYS A 18 -4.35 -9.06 -52.76
C CYS A 18 -4.36 -7.92 -51.73
N VAL A 19 -4.83 -6.72 -52.10
CA VAL A 19 -4.90 -5.57 -51.19
C VAL A 19 -6.26 -5.48 -50.44
N LEU A 20 -7.27 -6.25 -50.91
CA LEU A 20 -8.59 -6.27 -50.22
C LEU A 20 -8.73 -7.40 -49.18
N ALA A 21 -7.69 -8.22 -48.97
CA ALA A 21 -7.68 -9.28 -47.98
C ALA A 21 -6.90 -8.93 -46.71
N LEU A 22 -6.31 -7.72 -46.63
CA LEU A 22 -5.51 -7.24 -45.49
C LEU A 22 -6.23 -6.21 -44.60
N PHE A 23 -7.49 -5.87 -44.93
CA PHE A 23 -8.31 -4.94 -44.13
C PHE A 23 -9.55 -5.61 -43.49
N LEU A 24 -9.61 -6.92 -43.44
CA LEU A 24 -10.63 -7.69 -42.74
C LEU A 24 -9.93 -8.72 -41.84
N SER A 25 -9.01 -8.27 -41.03
CA SER A 25 -8.82 -8.87 -39.71
C SER A 25 -9.78 -8.12 -38.78
N PRO A 26 -10.99 -8.63 -38.52
CA PRO A 26 -11.63 -8.27 -37.29
C PRO A 26 -10.64 -8.80 -36.26
N GLY A 27 -10.04 -7.90 -35.46
CA GLY A 27 -9.48 -8.31 -34.18
C GLY A 27 -10.56 -9.19 -33.56
N LEU A 28 -10.33 -10.48 -33.55
CA LEU A 28 -11.01 -11.40 -32.67
C LEU A 28 -10.58 -10.94 -31.26
N LEU A 29 -11.21 -9.88 -30.78
CA LEU A 29 -11.51 -9.72 -29.37
C LEU A 29 -12.19 -11.04 -29.02
N GLN A 30 -11.39 -11.98 -28.55
CA GLN A 30 -11.85 -13.14 -27.84
C GLN A 30 -12.56 -12.58 -26.60
N SER A 31 -13.82 -12.23 -26.76
CA SER A 31 -14.78 -12.07 -25.69
C SER A 31 -14.83 -13.42 -24.98
N GLN A 32 -13.88 -13.65 -24.06
CA GLN A 32 -13.91 -14.80 -23.19
C GLN A 32 -15.25 -14.70 -22.45
N ASN A 33 -16.14 -15.64 -22.71
CA ASN A 33 -17.48 -15.62 -22.15
C ASN A 33 -17.38 -15.75 -20.62
N LEU A 34 -17.72 -14.68 -19.92
CA LEU A 34 -17.86 -14.68 -18.46
C LEU A 34 -18.80 -15.83 -18.02
N THR A 35 -18.40 -16.61 -17.04
CA THR A 35 -19.26 -17.62 -16.45
C THR A 35 -20.52 -16.99 -15.84
N LYS A 36 -21.57 -17.77 -15.66
CA LYS A 36 -22.83 -17.30 -15.07
C LYS A 36 -22.57 -16.60 -13.72
N ASN A 37 -21.76 -17.19 -12.86
CA ASN A 37 -21.43 -16.61 -11.53
C ASN A 37 -20.66 -15.30 -11.67
N LYS A 38 -19.70 -15.18 -12.59
CA LYS A 38 -18.97 -13.93 -12.81
C LYS A 38 -19.90 -12.81 -13.30
N LYS A 39 -20.89 -13.12 -14.15
CA LYS A 39 -21.91 -12.14 -14.56
C LYS A 39 -22.78 -11.68 -13.39
N GLU A 40 -23.12 -12.58 -12.47
CA GLU A 40 -23.87 -12.20 -11.28
C GLU A 40 -23.05 -11.33 -10.31
N LEU A 41 -21.73 -11.60 -10.17
CA LEU A 41 -20.82 -10.74 -9.37
C LEU A 41 -20.81 -9.31 -9.92
N LEU A 42 -20.70 -9.12 -11.24
CA LEU A 42 -20.72 -7.78 -11.84
C LEU A 42 -22.05 -7.07 -11.58
N LYS A 43 -23.19 -7.75 -11.72
CA LYS A 43 -24.50 -7.19 -11.40
C LYS A 43 -24.62 -6.79 -9.92
N SER A 44 -24.02 -7.57 -9.03
CA SER A 44 -24.00 -7.22 -7.61
C SER A 44 -23.20 -5.92 -7.37
N ILE A 45 -22.02 -5.78 -7.99
CA ILE A 45 -21.23 -4.55 -7.92
C ILE A 45 -22.02 -3.36 -8.47
N GLU A 46 -22.65 -3.49 -9.66
CA GLU A 46 -23.49 -2.43 -10.23
C GLU A 46 -24.64 -2.03 -9.29
N LYS A 47 -25.31 -3.00 -8.66
CA LYS A 47 -26.38 -2.76 -7.68
C LYS A 47 -25.93 -1.93 -6.48
N HIS A 48 -24.69 -2.14 -6.00
CA HIS A 48 -24.14 -1.47 -4.83
C HIS A 48 -23.29 -0.23 -5.18
N GLN A 49 -23.06 0.06 -6.47
CA GLN A 49 -22.13 1.07 -6.95
C GLN A 49 -22.31 2.43 -6.28
N THR A 50 -23.53 2.96 -6.25
CA THR A 50 -23.81 4.28 -5.66
C THR A 50 -23.41 4.35 -4.20
N ASN A 51 -23.76 3.35 -3.41
CA ASN A 51 -23.43 3.30 -1.99
C ASN A 51 -21.91 3.17 -1.76
N LEU A 52 -21.22 2.36 -2.58
CA LEU A 52 -19.76 2.18 -2.47
C LEU A 52 -19.02 3.47 -2.82
N ILE A 53 -19.46 4.22 -3.83
CA ILE A 53 -18.92 5.54 -4.17
C ILE A 53 -19.12 6.50 -3.01
N GLU A 54 -20.35 6.58 -2.45
CA GLU A 54 -20.64 7.45 -1.30
C GLU A 54 -19.80 7.09 -0.07
N ILE A 55 -19.54 5.80 0.18
CA ILE A 55 -18.67 5.33 1.26
C ILE A 55 -17.24 5.85 1.03
N SER A 56 -16.71 5.64 -0.17
CA SER A 56 -15.37 6.11 -0.53
C SER A 56 -15.24 7.63 -0.38
N ASP A 57 -16.24 8.40 -0.86
CA ASP A 57 -16.24 9.86 -0.75
C ASP A 57 -16.33 10.35 0.71
N LYS A 58 -17.10 9.65 1.54
CA LYS A 58 -17.18 9.97 2.98
C LYS A 58 -15.84 9.74 3.67
N ILE A 59 -15.19 8.60 3.41
CA ILE A 59 -13.87 8.27 3.96
C ILE A 59 -12.83 9.28 3.46
N TRP A 60 -12.86 9.66 2.17
CA TRP A 60 -12.02 10.72 1.62
C TRP A 60 -12.16 12.04 2.39
N ASN A 61 -13.38 12.45 2.69
CA ASN A 61 -13.63 13.72 3.39
C ASN A 61 -13.26 13.67 4.88
N LEU A 62 -13.36 12.50 5.52
CA LEU A 62 -12.94 12.30 6.91
C LEU A 62 -11.42 12.37 7.04
N ALA A 63 -10.69 11.73 6.13
CA ALA A 63 -9.24 11.68 6.09
C ALA A 63 -8.60 11.40 7.46
N GLU A 64 -9.13 10.40 8.17
CA GLU A 64 -8.68 9.99 9.50
C GLU A 64 -7.35 9.24 9.41
N THR A 65 -6.41 9.56 10.31
CA THR A 65 -5.07 8.96 10.32
C THR A 65 -4.99 7.73 11.23
N ALA A 66 -3.87 7.05 11.13
CA ALA A 66 -3.57 5.81 11.86
C ALA A 66 -4.07 5.73 13.30
N PHE A 67 -4.92 4.74 13.60
CA PHE A 67 -5.62 4.49 14.86
C PHE A 67 -6.62 5.58 15.31
N GLU A 68 -6.94 6.50 14.42
CA GLU A 68 -7.95 7.54 14.61
C GLU A 68 -9.08 7.43 13.57
N GLU A 69 -9.17 6.29 12.85
CA GLU A 69 -10.11 6.01 11.76
C GLU A 69 -11.50 5.58 12.28
N ASP A 70 -11.98 6.20 13.34
CA ASP A 70 -13.20 5.77 14.05
C ASP A 70 -14.45 5.83 13.15
N ALA A 71 -14.66 6.94 12.45
CA ALA A 71 -15.80 7.12 11.59
C ALA A 71 -15.67 6.32 10.28
N SER A 72 -14.49 6.24 9.69
CA SER A 72 -14.21 5.45 8.49
C SER A 72 -14.44 3.97 8.71
N SER A 73 -13.89 3.42 9.81
CA SER A 73 -14.12 2.05 10.25
C SER A 73 -15.60 1.77 10.47
N LYS A 74 -16.28 2.67 11.20
CA LYS A 74 -17.72 2.54 11.48
C LYS A 74 -18.55 2.51 10.19
N ILE A 75 -18.28 3.36 9.23
CA ILE A 75 -19.00 3.42 7.94
C ILE A 75 -18.90 2.08 7.21
N LEU A 76 -17.71 1.51 7.10
CA LEU A 76 -17.47 0.23 6.43
C LEU A 76 -18.13 -0.93 7.19
N ALA A 77 -17.95 -0.98 8.50
CA ALA A 77 -18.49 -2.03 9.36
C ALA A 77 -20.02 -2.01 9.40
N ASP A 78 -20.63 -0.83 9.54
CA ASP A 78 -22.10 -0.69 9.55
C ASP A 78 -22.72 -1.08 8.20
N TYR A 79 -22.07 -0.73 7.09
CA TYR A 79 -22.56 -1.13 5.78
C TYR A 79 -22.44 -2.65 5.56
N ALA A 80 -21.34 -3.29 6.01
CA ALA A 80 -21.20 -4.74 5.98
C ALA A 80 -22.32 -5.42 6.82
N GLU A 81 -22.58 -4.93 8.03
CA GLU A 81 -23.63 -5.45 8.89
C GLU A 81 -25.03 -5.29 8.25
N ALA A 82 -25.32 -4.13 7.65
CA ALA A 82 -26.57 -3.88 6.92
C ALA A 82 -26.74 -4.81 5.70
N GLN A 83 -25.63 -5.30 5.12
CA GLN A 83 -25.64 -6.30 4.07
C GLN A 83 -25.71 -7.75 4.61
N GLY A 84 -25.85 -7.96 5.91
CA GLY A 84 -26.06 -9.25 6.54
C GLY A 84 -24.80 -10.01 6.94
N PHE A 85 -23.66 -9.37 7.02
CA PHE A 85 -22.46 -9.94 7.64
C PHE A 85 -22.59 -9.92 9.17
N THR A 86 -21.99 -10.91 9.82
CA THR A 86 -21.70 -10.83 11.26
C THR A 86 -20.41 -10.04 11.43
N VAL A 87 -20.46 -8.92 12.18
CA VAL A 87 -19.34 -7.99 12.31
C VAL A 87 -18.80 -7.99 13.74
N GLU A 88 -17.52 -8.32 13.89
CA GLU A 88 -16.75 -8.20 15.12
C GLU A 88 -15.89 -6.93 15.04
N ARG A 89 -16.14 -5.97 15.95
CA ARG A 89 -15.42 -4.69 16.01
C ARG A 89 -14.41 -4.68 17.16
N GLY A 90 -13.37 -3.86 17.04
CA GLY A 90 -12.33 -3.72 18.06
C GLY A 90 -11.44 -4.96 18.20
N VAL A 91 -11.25 -5.70 17.11
CA VAL A 91 -10.44 -6.92 17.11
C VAL A 91 -8.95 -6.59 17.28
N ALA A 92 -8.17 -7.54 17.79
CA ALA A 92 -6.74 -7.39 18.02
C ALA A 92 -6.38 -6.17 18.93
N GLU A 93 -7.26 -5.82 19.86
CA GLU A 93 -7.11 -4.67 20.78
C GLU A 93 -7.06 -3.31 20.06
N MET A 94 -7.47 -3.24 18.79
CA MET A 94 -7.51 -2.01 17.98
C MET A 94 -8.97 -1.58 17.78
N PRO A 95 -9.43 -0.46 18.36
CA PRO A 95 -10.82 0.00 18.27
C PRO A 95 -11.34 0.14 16.84
N THR A 96 -10.47 0.52 15.91
CA THR A 96 -10.81 0.76 14.49
C THR A 96 -10.68 -0.46 13.59
N ALA A 97 -10.15 -1.60 14.10
CA ALA A 97 -10.09 -2.86 13.36
C ALA A 97 -11.41 -3.65 13.49
N PHE A 98 -11.82 -4.32 12.42
CA PHE A 98 -13.01 -5.18 12.45
C PHE A 98 -12.91 -6.34 11.47
N VAL A 99 -13.73 -7.38 11.69
CA VAL A 99 -13.91 -8.51 10.79
C VAL A 99 -15.38 -8.71 10.51
N ALA A 100 -15.77 -8.70 9.24
CA ALA A 100 -17.12 -9.00 8.79
C ALA A 100 -17.13 -10.39 8.12
N THR A 101 -17.91 -11.32 8.64
CA THR A 101 -17.93 -12.72 8.20
C THR A 101 -19.32 -13.11 7.68
N TYR A 102 -19.37 -13.86 6.57
CA TYR A 102 -20.58 -14.48 6.05
C TYR A 102 -20.32 -15.89 5.48
N GLY A 103 -21.32 -16.77 5.66
CA GLY A 103 -21.23 -18.16 5.21
C GLY A 103 -20.64 -19.08 6.27
N SER A 104 -20.34 -20.31 5.89
CA SER A 104 -19.75 -21.31 6.78
C SER A 104 -18.99 -22.39 6.01
N GLY A 105 -18.00 -22.99 6.69
CA GLY A 105 -17.18 -24.07 6.12
C GLY A 105 -16.12 -23.56 5.13
N LYS A 106 -15.47 -24.50 4.49
CA LYS A 106 -14.35 -24.26 3.57
C LYS A 106 -14.83 -24.11 2.12
N PRO A 107 -14.08 -23.38 1.28
CA PRO A 107 -12.91 -22.58 1.65
C PRO A 107 -13.27 -21.32 2.44
N VAL A 108 -12.35 -20.85 3.29
CA VAL A 108 -12.41 -19.54 3.94
C VAL A 108 -11.55 -18.58 3.14
N ILE A 109 -12.18 -17.61 2.51
CA ILE A 109 -11.50 -16.58 1.70
C ILE A 109 -11.64 -15.25 2.41
N SER A 110 -10.56 -14.50 2.50
CA SER A 110 -10.60 -13.14 3.03
C SER A 110 -10.24 -12.12 1.96
N VAL A 111 -10.87 -10.94 2.08
CA VAL A 111 -10.50 -9.73 1.36
C VAL A 111 -10.22 -8.68 2.42
N LEU A 112 -9.10 -7.98 2.32
CA LEU A 112 -8.78 -6.90 3.24
C LEU A 112 -9.01 -5.53 2.60
N GLY A 113 -9.23 -4.54 3.43
CA GLY A 113 -9.40 -3.15 2.99
C GLY A 113 -8.84 -2.19 4.02
N GLU A 114 -7.94 -1.33 3.56
CA GLU A 114 -7.38 -0.23 4.31
C GLU A 114 -8.26 1.00 4.17
N PHE A 115 -8.18 1.94 5.14
CA PHE A 115 -9.01 3.15 5.13
C PHE A 115 -8.37 4.33 5.90
N ASP A 116 -7.08 4.22 6.26
CA ASP A 116 -6.34 5.29 6.91
C ASP A 116 -5.77 6.31 5.90
N ALA A 117 -5.63 7.57 6.35
CA ALA A 117 -5.10 8.68 5.59
C ALA A 117 -3.68 9.06 6.03
N LEU A 118 -3.00 9.82 5.17
CA LEU A 118 -1.66 10.38 5.42
C LEU A 118 -1.74 11.78 6.03
N PRO A 119 -0.94 12.09 7.05
CA PRO A 119 -0.90 13.43 7.65
C PRO A 119 -0.32 14.47 6.70
N GLY A 120 -0.83 15.71 6.74
CA GLY A 120 -0.23 16.87 6.08
C GLY A 120 -0.48 16.98 4.57
N ILE A 121 -1.31 16.14 3.98
CA ILE A 121 -1.56 16.13 2.52
C ILE A 121 -3.03 16.35 2.15
N SER A 122 -3.76 17.10 2.95
CA SER A 122 -5.14 17.47 2.65
C SER A 122 -5.27 18.05 1.24
N GLN A 123 -6.26 17.57 0.49
CA GLN A 123 -6.44 17.95 -0.91
C GLN A 123 -7.92 17.96 -1.30
N LYS A 124 -8.34 18.94 -2.05
CA LYS A 124 -9.64 18.96 -2.74
C LYS A 124 -9.60 18.06 -3.97
N ALA A 125 -10.76 17.63 -4.44
CA ALA A 125 -10.88 16.87 -5.69
C ALA A 125 -10.63 17.80 -6.92
N THR A 126 -9.42 18.36 -7.00
CA THR A 126 -8.97 19.25 -8.09
C THR A 126 -7.58 18.80 -8.57
N PRO A 127 -7.23 19.03 -9.83
CA PRO A 127 -5.94 18.57 -10.39
C PRO A 127 -4.74 19.43 -9.93
N THR A 128 -4.97 20.51 -9.18
CA THR A 128 -3.92 21.41 -8.67
C THR A 128 -3.82 21.31 -7.16
N LYS A 129 -2.64 21.56 -6.59
CA LYS A 129 -2.46 21.60 -5.15
C LYS A 129 -3.43 22.62 -4.53
N SER A 130 -4.38 22.14 -3.77
CA SER A 130 -5.42 22.94 -3.11
C SER A 130 -5.90 22.21 -1.86
N PRO A 131 -5.27 22.43 -0.70
CA PRO A 131 -5.69 21.81 0.55
C PRO A 131 -7.18 22.09 0.85
N LEU A 132 -7.90 21.09 1.34
CA LEU A 132 -9.22 21.29 1.92
C LEU A 132 -9.09 22.06 3.26
N HIS A 133 -8.12 21.62 4.07
CA HIS A 133 -7.70 22.26 5.32
C HIS A 133 -6.18 22.25 5.38
N GLU A 134 -5.55 23.40 5.56
CA GLU A 134 -4.09 23.54 5.57
C GLU A 134 -3.47 22.69 6.69
N GLY A 135 -2.47 21.88 6.33
CA GLY A 135 -1.77 20.99 7.26
C GLY A 135 -2.56 19.74 7.70
N ALA A 136 -3.83 19.59 7.32
CA ALA A 136 -4.63 18.42 7.67
C ALA A 136 -4.25 17.18 6.83
N ALA A 137 -4.76 16.02 7.23
CA ALA A 137 -4.56 14.77 6.55
C ALA A 137 -5.33 14.66 5.22
N GLY A 138 -4.96 13.70 4.38
CA GLY A 138 -5.63 13.40 3.11
C GLY A 138 -5.31 12.00 2.60
N HIS A 139 -6.15 11.48 1.72
CA HIS A 139 -5.96 10.18 1.08
C HIS A 139 -5.03 10.27 -0.13
N GLY A 140 -3.71 10.24 0.09
CA GLY A 140 -2.72 10.22 -0.98
C GLY A 140 -2.42 8.82 -1.52
N CYS A 141 -2.75 7.78 -0.77
CA CYS A 141 -2.53 6.38 -1.13
C CYS A 141 -3.78 5.68 -1.71
N GLY A 142 -4.97 6.31 -1.59
CA GLY A 142 -6.22 5.79 -2.12
C GLY A 142 -6.91 4.75 -1.23
N HIS A 143 -6.61 4.71 0.07
CA HIS A 143 -7.21 3.75 1.00
C HIS A 143 -8.73 3.91 1.13
N ASN A 144 -9.28 5.09 0.88
CA ASN A 144 -10.73 5.30 0.77
C ASN A 144 -11.36 4.44 -0.35
N LEU A 145 -10.66 4.28 -1.48
CA LEU A 145 -11.08 3.39 -2.58
C LEU A 145 -10.86 1.93 -2.20
N PHE A 146 -9.73 1.64 -1.53
CA PHE A 146 -9.36 0.27 -1.16
C PHE A 146 -10.39 -0.35 -0.20
N GLY A 147 -10.75 0.34 0.87
CA GLY A 147 -11.77 -0.12 1.80
C GLY A 147 -13.13 -0.35 1.14
N ALA A 148 -13.63 0.63 0.39
CA ALA A 148 -14.92 0.57 -0.29
C ALA A 148 -14.97 -0.51 -1.38
N GLY A 149 -13.94 -0.62 -2.22
CA GLY A 149 -13.86 -1.61 -3.30
C GLY A 149 -13.79 -3.05 -2.77
N SER A 150 -12.99 -3.28 -1.73
CA SER A 150 -12.89 -4.58 -1.07
C SER A 150 -14.19 -5.01 -0.41
N LEU A 151 -14.90 -4.08 0.25
CA LEU A 151 -16.23 -4.34 0.80
C LEU A 151 -17.22 -4.73 -0.30
N GLY A 152 -17.21 -4.03 -1.44
CA GLY A 152 -18.05 -4.38 -2.60
C GLY A 152 -17.77 -5.79 -3.11
N ALA A 153 -16.51 -6.18 -3.21
CA ALA A 153 -16.11 -7.54 -3.60
C ALA A 153 -16.63 -8.59 -2.62
N ALA A 154 -16.49 -8.35 -1.30
CA ALA A 154 -16.99 -9.25 -0.26
C ALA A 154 -18.51 -9.40 -0.31
N ILE A 155 -19.27 -8.29 -0.53
CA ILE A 155 -20.73 -8.31 -0.68
C ILE A 155 -21.12 -9.14 -1.90
N ALA A 156 -20.48 -8.98 -3.04
CA ALA A 156 -20.81 -9.73 -4.25
C ALA A 156 -20.59 -11.25 -4.07
N ILE A 157 -19.53 -11.67 -3.39
CA ILE A 157 -19.29 -13.07 -3.02
C ILE A 157 -20.35 -13.55 -2.02
N LYS A 158 -20.65 -12.75 -1.00
CA LYS A 158 -21.72 -13.04 -0.02
C LYS A 158 -23.06 -13.33 -0.71
N GLU A 159 -23.46 -12.52 -1.68
CA GLU A 159 -24.73 -12.71 -2.40
C GLU A 159 -24.75 -14.04 -3.19
N LEU A 160 -23.63 -14.52 -3.73
CA LEU A 160 -23.56 -15.84 -4.36
C LEU A 160 -23.63 -16.99 -3.36
N ILE A 161 -23.06 -16.83 -2.15
CA ILE A 161 -23.18 -17.82 -1.06
C ILE A 161 -24.64 -17.88 -0.60
N GLU A 162 -25.28 -16.75 -0.36
CA GLU A 162 -26.67 -16.64 0.05
C GLU A 162 -27.64 -17.30 -0.93
N GLN A 163 -27.36 -17.17 -2.24
CA GLN A 163 -28.13 -17.81 -3.30
C GLN A 163 -27.82 -19.30 -3.50
N GLY A 164 -26.91 -19.86 -2.69
CA GLY A 164 -26.48 -21.25 -2.81
C GLY A 164 -25.69 -21.59 -4.07
N LYS A 165 -25.24 -20.58 -4.83
CA LYS A 165 -24.46 -20.76 -6.07
C LYS A 165 -23.02 -21.17 -5.83
N ILE A 166 -22.45 -20.77 -4.69
CA ILE A 166 -21.14 -21.18 -4.19
C ILE A 166 -21.23 -21.51 -2.71
N LYS A 167 -20.25 -22.23 -2.17
CA LYS A 167 -20.15 -22.60 -0.76
C LYS A 167 -18.84 -22.08 -0.18
N GLY A 168 -18.77 -21.92 1.13
CA GLY A 168 -17.60 -21.47 1.87
C GLY A 168 -17.89 -20.25 2.73
N THR A 169 -16.85 -19.65 3.22
CA THR A 169 -16.90 -18.45 4.08
C THR A 169 -16.17 -17.30 3.38
N ILE A 170 -16.78 -16.14 3.39
CA ILE A 170 -16.14 -14.87 3.00
C ILE A 170 -15.92 -14.01 4.23
N LYS A 171 -14.70 -13.50 4.42
CA LYS A 171 -14.36 -12.50 5.44
C LYS A 171 -13.93 -11.20 4.77
N PHE A 172 -14.46 -10.07 5.21
CA PHE A 172 -13.90 -8.76 4.93
C PHE A 172 -13.21 -8.26 6.20
N LEU A 173 -11.90 -8.01 6.10
CA LEU A 173 -11.09 -7.50 7.20
C LEU A 173 -10.86 -6.01 7.00
N GLY A 174 -11.41 -5.20 7.88
CA GLY A 174 -11.10 -3.77 7.96
C GLY A 174 -9.79 -3.59 8.71
N THR A 175 -8.75 -3.18 7.98
CA THR A 175 -7.37 -3.15 8.45
C THR A 175 -6.90 -1.71 8.61
N PRO A 176 -6.87 -1.15 9.85
CA PRO A 176 -6.46 0.23 10.10
C PRO A 176 -4.93 0.38 10.09
N SER A 177 -4.48 1.64 9.98
CA SER A 177 -3.11 2.04 10.32
C SER A 177 -1.99 1.41 9.47
N GLU A 178 -2.20 1.26 8.16
CA GLU A 178 -1.14 0.79 7.25
C GLU A 178 0.01 1.79 7.19
N GLU A 179 -0.29 3.08 7.07
CA GLU A 179 0.66 4.15 6.79
C GLU A 179 1.68 4.42 7.91
N LYS A 180 1.38 3.98 9.14
CA LYS A 180 2.21 4.36 10.29
C LYS A 180 2.62 3.22 11.20
N PHE A 181 1.69 2.37 11.64
CA PHE A 181 1.94 1.39 12.68
C PHE A 181 1.78 -0.06 12.24
N PHE A 182 1.36 -0.28 10.98
CA PHE A 182 1.19 -1.61 10.39
C PHE A 182 0.17 -2.47 11.14
N GLY A 183 -1.10 -2.04 11.10
CA GLY A 183 -2.19 -2.64 11.87
C GLY A 183 -2.40 -4.12 11.59
N LYS A 184 -2.14 -4.58 10.36
CA LYS A 184 -2.28 -6.00 9.98
C LYS A 184 -1.35 -6.91 10.78
N ILE A 185 -0.19 -6.43 11.23
CA ILE A 185 0.73 -7.20 12.09
C ILE A 185 0.06 -7.57 13.42
N TRP A 186 -0.70 -6.64 14.01
CA TRP A 186 -1.44 -6.88 15.24
C TRP A 186 -2.58 -7.87 15.02
N MET A 187 -3.27 -7.76 13.89
CA MET A 187 -4.34 -8.68 13.51
C MET A 187 -3.81 -10.10 13.24
N VAL A 188 -2.66 -10.24 12.57
CA VAL A 188 -1.98 -11.54 12.38
C VAL A 188 -1.57 -12.13 13.73
N ARG A 189 -0.99 -11.33 14.62
CA ARG A 189 -0.61 -11.77 15.97
C ARG A 189 -1.80 -12.23 16.80
N ALA A 190 -2.97 -11.66 16.57
CA ALA A 190 -4.23 -12.06 17.22
C ALA A 190 -4.87 -13.29 16.54
N GLY A 191 -4.27 -13.87 15.50
CA GLY A 191 -4.74 -15.09 14.84
C GLY A 191 -5.90 -14.90 13.86
N LEU A 192 -6.18 -13.67 13.39
CA LEU A 192 -7.36 -13.41 12.56
C LEU A 192 -7.30 -14.06 11.17
N TRP A 193 -6.14 -14.56 10.76
CA TRP A 193 -5.95 -15.31 9.51
C TRP A 193 -5.72 -16.82 9.71
N ASP A 194 -5.74 -17.35 10.95
CA ASP A 194 -5.37 -18.75 11.23
C ASP A 194 -6.29 -19.76 10.55
N ASP A 195 -7.54 -19.41 10.29
CA ASP A 195 -8.51 -20.24 9.60
C ASP A 195 -8.69 -19.91 8.11
N VAL A 196 -8.01 -18.89 7.59
CA VAL A 196 -8.12 -18.40 6.22
C VAL A 196 -7.30 -19.24 5.26
N ASP A 197 -7.94 -19.77 4.22
CA ASP A 197 -7.26 -20.55 3.18
C ASP A 197 -6.58 -19.65 2.12
N VAL A 198 -7.21 -18.50 1.79
CA VAL A 198 -6.70 -17.53 0.79
C VAL A 198 -7.07 -16.12 1.23
N ASN A 199 -6.09 -15.24 1.29
CA ASN A 199 -6.29 -13.80 1.42
C ASN A 199 -6.08 -13.11 0.07
N ILE A 200 -7.01 -12.27 -0.33
CA ILE A 200 -6.94 -11.47 -1.55
C ILE A 200 -6.82 -9.99 -1.17
N SER A 201 -5.86 -9.32 -1.77
CA SER A 201 -5.64 -7.89 -1.62
C SER A 201 -5.45 -7.23 -2.97
N TRP A 202 -5.68 -5.93 -3.03
CA TRP A 202 -5.35 -5.07 -4.14
C TRP A 202 -4.90 -3.71 -3.59
N HIS A 203 -4.36 -2.85 -4.43
CA HIS A 203 -4.00 -1.50 -4.01
C HIS A 203 -4.22 -0.52 -5.16
N PRO A 204 -4.79 0.67 -4.92
CA PRO A 204 -4.86 1.73 -5.93
C PRO A 204 -3.48 2.07 -6.49
N ALA A 205 -3.39 2.15 -7.82
CA ALA A 205 -2.13 2.40 -8.52
C ALA A 205 -2.36 3.15 -9.84
N ALA A 206 -1.28 3.60 -10.47
CA ALA A 206 -1.33 4.31 -11.75
C ALA A 206 -1.50 3.38 -12.96
N ASN A 207 -1.52 2.07 -12.77
CA ASN A 207 -1.70 1.08 -13.84
C ASN A 207 -2.50 -0.12 -13.33
N ILE A 208 -3.00 -0.93 -14.25
CA ILE A 208 -3.77 -2.15 -13.97
C ILE A 208 -2.86 -3.35 -14.20
N LYS A 209 -2.56 -4.11 -13.16
CA LYS A 209 -1.76 -5.34 -13.24
C LYS A 209 -2.06 -6.28 -12.07
N ALA A 210 -1.86 -7.58 -12.27
CA ALA A 210 -1.68 -8.50 -11.15
C ALA A 210 -0.23 -8.41 -10.67
N ASP A 211 -0.02 -8.19 -9.37
CA ASP A 211 1.34 -8.00 -8.85
C ASP A 211 1.93 -9.33 -8.34
N VAL A 212 3.13 -9.63 -8.80
CA VAL A 212 3.95 -10.78 -8.36
C VAL A 212 5.34 -10.30 -7.94
N GLN A 213 5.42 -9.05 -7.51
CA GLN A 213 6.63 -8.42 -7.02
C GLN A 213 6.69 -8.47 -5.48
N SER A 214 7.85 -8.75 -4.91
CA SER A 214 8.07 -8.67 -3.47
C SER A 214 8.22 -7.21 -3.03
N SER A 215 8.03 -6.95 -1.73
CA SER A 215 8.31 -5.67 -1.08
C SER A 215 9.60 -5.71 -0.26
N LEU A 216 9.99 -4.57 0.33
CA LEU A 216 11.08 -4.52 1.29
C LEU A 216 10.58 -4.92 2.69
N ALA A 217 11.33 -5.79 3.36
CA ALA A 217 11.21 -5.97 4.80
C ALA A 217 11.65 -4.70 5.52
N LEU A 218 11.03 -4.37 6.65
CA LEU A 218 11.43 -3.23 7.48
C LEU A 218 11.29 -3.53 8.97
N ILE A 219 11.97 -2.73 9.78
CA ILE A 219 11.83 -2.67 11.23
C ILE A 219 11.86 -1.22 11.70
N ASP A 220 10.90 -0.88 12.55
CA ASP A 220 10.76 0.42 13.19
C ASP A 220 10.99 0.31 14.68
N PHE A 221 11.83 1.18 15.23
CA PHE A 221 12.12 1.21 16.65
C PHE A 221 12.49 2.62 17.13
N LYS A 222 12.27 2.86 18.41
CA LYS A 222 12.69 4.08 19.09
C LYS A 222 13.90 3.78 19.95
N ILE A 223 14.78 4.78 20.03
CA ILE A 223 15.89 4.81 20.97
C ILE A 223 15.69 6.04 21.84
N GLU A 224 15.75 5.85 23.14
CA GLU A 224 15.61 6.87 24.15
C GLU A 224 16.88 6.86 25.01
N PHE A 225 17.41 8.04 25.28
CA PHE A 225 18.53 8.24 26.20
C PHE A 225 18.05 9.07 27.39
N PHE A 226 18.49 8.69 28.60
CA PHE A 226 18.08 9.29 29.84
C PHE A 226 19.35 9.74 30.61
N GLY A 227 19.50 11.04 30.70
CA GLY A 227 20.65 11.69 31.31
C GLY A 227 20.32 12.35 32.66
N GLN A 228 21.04 13.43 32.96
CA GLN A 228 20.84 14.23 34.17
C GLN A 228 20.98 15.70 33.81
N ALA A 229 19.96 16.50 34.14
CA ALA A 229 20.00 17.94 33.91
C ALA A 229 20.96 18.63 34.85
N ALA A 230 21.64 19.68 34.36
CA ALA A 230 22.45 20.60 35.11
C ALA A 230 22.50 21.96 34.45
N HIS A 231 22.89 22.99 35.12
CA HIS A 231 23.10 24.31 34.54
C HIS A 231 24.35 24.32 33.64
N ALA A 232 24.18 24.54 32.34
CA ALA A 232 25.23 24.33 31.33
C ALA A 232 26.50 25.21 31.54
N SER A 233 26.41 26.33 32.24
CA SER A 233 27.58 27.20 32.52
C SER A 233 28.04 27.21 33.98
N MET A 234 27.17 26.85 34.94
CA MET A 234 27.52 26.91 36.37
C MET A 234 28.13 25.63 36.92
N ASP A 235 27.53 24.47 36.53
CA ASP A 235 27.90 23.17 37.06
C ASP A 235 27.69 22.02 36.04
N PRO A 236 28.10 22.17 34.76
CA PRO A 236 27.88 21.17 33.72
C PRO A 236 28.47 19.80 34.07
N TRP A 237 29.49 19.73 34.93
CA TRP A 237 30.08 18.46 35.37
C TRP A 237 29.15 17.60 36.23
N ASN A 238 28.08 18.17 36.77
CA ASN A 238 27.01 17.44 37.43
C ASN A 238 25.95 16.88 36.46
N GLY A 239 25.95 17.35 35.20
CA GLY A 239 25.06 16.87 34.17
C GLY A 239 25.51 15.58 33.48
N ARG A 240 24.57 14.94 32.77
CA ARG A 240 24.81 13.82 31.86
C ARG A 240 23.91 14.08 30.64
N SER A 241 24.51 14.40 29.50
CA SER A 241 23.78 14.85 28.34
C SER A 241 23.20 13.65 27.53
N ALA A 242 21.92 13.53 27.51
CA ALA A 242 21.22 12.58 26.65
C ALA A 242 21.38 12.91 25.14
N SER A 243 21.55 14.23 24.84
CA SER A 243 21.80 14.66 23.45
C SER A 243 23.18 14.25 22.96
N ASP A 244 24.20 14.24 23.82
CA ASP A 244 25.54 13.76 23.44
C ASP A 244 25.48 12.27 23.07
N ALA A 245 24.75 11.47 23.84
CA ALA A 245 24.50 10.06 23.47
C ALA A 245 23.79 9.92 22.11
N LEU A 246 22.81 10.75 21.85
CA LEU A 246 22.10 10.74 20.57
C LEU A 246 23.01 11.13 19.40
N GLU A 247 23.88 12.13 19.57
CA GLU A 247 24.86 12.53 18.54
C GLU A 247 25.91 11.44 18.30
N LEU A 248 26.43 10.82 19.35
CA LEU A 248 27.34 9.67 19.26
C LEU A 248 26.70 8.50 18.53
N TYR A 249 25.45 8.20 18.87
CA TYR A 249 24.68 7.16 18.19
C TYR A 249 24.50 7.45 16.70
N THR A 250 24.01 8.64 16.34
CA THR A 250 23.76 9.01 14.95
C THR A 250 25.05 9.06 14.13
N THR A 251 26.14 9.52 14.72
CA THR A 251 27.48 9.48 14.12
C THR A 251 27.91 8.04 13.85
N GLY A 252 27.77 7.15 14.84
CA GLY A 252 28.06 5.73 14.68
C GLY A 252 27.24 5.07 13.57
N ILE A 253 25.93 5.31 13.53
CA ILE A 253 25.03 4.80 12.46
C ILE A 253 25.48 5.30 11.09
N ASN A 254 25.87 6.57 10.97
CA ASN A 254 26.33 7.12 9.70
C ASN A 254 27.65 6.48 9.22
N TYR A 255 28.58 6.16 10.10
CA TYR A 255 29.76 5.37 9.74
C TYR A 255 29.42 3.91 9.41
N TYR A 256 28.49 3.31 10.12
CA TYR A 256 28.06 1.93 9.87
C TYR A 256 27.43 1.73 8.50
N ARG A 257 26.90 2.78 7.86
CA ARG A 257 26.34 2.73 6.49
C ARG A 257 27.34 2.20 5.45
N GLU A 258 28.63 2.41 5.64
CA GLU A 258 29.67 1.87 4.76
C GLU A 258 29.86 0.35 4.87
N HIS A 259 29.35 -0.26 5.96
CA HIS A 259 29.61 -1.65 6.32
C HIS A 259 28.35 -2.54 6.24
N VAL A 260 27.31 -2.07 5.55
CA VAL A 260 26.08 -2.83 5.28
C VAL A 260 25.93 -3.09 3.79
N LYS A 261 25.08 -4.08 3.44
CA LYS A 261 24.81 -4.38 2.04
C LYS A 261 24.19 -3.17 1.31
N PRO A 262 24.42 -2.99 0.00
CA PRO A 262 23.85 -1.89 -0.78
C PRO A 262 22.32 -1.85 -0.79
N THR A 263 21.67 -2.97 -0.48
CA THR A 263 20.20 -3.11 -0.39
C THR A 263 19.62 -2.53 0.90
N VAL A 264 20.45 -2.39 1.94
CA VAL A 264 20.02 -1.84 3.24
C VAL A 264 19.76 -0.33 3.13
N ARG A 265 18.67 0.11 3.74
CA ARG A 265 18.33 1.53 3.92
C ARG A 265 18.10 1.81 5.39
N MET A 266 18.74 2.84 5.91
CA MET A 266 18.61 3.28 7.29
C MET A 266 18.22 4.76 7.32
N HIS A 267 17.09 5.05 7.99
CA HIS A 267 16.61 6.41 8.20
C HIS A 267 16.30 6.62 9.65
N TYR A 268 16.47 7.86 10.12
CA TYR A 268 16.06 8.23 11.46
C TYR A 268 15.50 9.64 11.50
N HIS A 269 14.66 9.88 12.48
CA HIS A 269 14.11 11.17 12.82
C HIS A 269 14.34 11.45 14.30
N ILE A 270 15.05 12.55 14.62
CA ILE A 270 15.21 13.03 15.99
C ILE A 270 13.88 13.63 16.42
N GLN A 271 13.28 13.01 17.44
CA GLN A 271 11.98 13.44 17.98
C GLN A 271 12.14 14.38 19.17
N ASP A 272 13.23 14.23 19.92
CA ASP A 272 13.60 15.08 21.04
C ASP A 272 15.14 15.14 21.15
N GLY A 273 15.69 16.31 21.31
CA GLY A 273 17.13 16.56 21.47
C GLY A 273 17.43 17.59 22.56
N GLY A 274 16.49 17.83 23.48
CA GLY A 274 16.56 18.87 24.52
C GLY A 274 15.76 20.11 24.17
N GLN A 275 15.51 20.97 25.16
CA GLN A 275 14.57 22.09 25.06
C GLN A 275 15.25 23.45 25.02
N VAL A 276 16.33 23.66 25.76
CA VAL A 276 17.00 24.96 25.91
C VAL A 276 18.52 24.82 25.99
N VAL A 277 19.25 25.81 25.50
CA VAL A 277 20.70 25.76 25.34
C VAL A 277 21.47 25.85 26.68
N ASN A 278 20.87 26.40 27.72
CA ASN A 278 21.48 26.65 29.02
C ASN A 278 21.23 25.55 30.07
N VAL A 279 20.64 24.43 29.65
CA VAL A 279 20.42 23.25 30.48
C VAL A 279 21.00 22.03 29.79
N VAL A 280 21.78 21.23 30.45
CA VAL A 280 22.26 19.92 29.97
C VAL A 280 21.03 19.03 29.76
N PRO A 281 20.77 18.50 28.54
CA PRO A 281 19.57 17.71 28.27
C PRO A 281 19.57 16.38 29.01
N ASP A 282 18.52 16.10 29.78
CA ASP A 282 18.34 14.86 30.51
C ASP A 282 17.51 13.82 29.77
N TYR A 283 16.98 14.18 28.59
CA TYR A 283 16.24 13.27 27.71
C TYR A 283 16.50 13.59 26.25
N ALA A 284 16.67 12.51 25.45
CA ALA A 284 16.70 12.59 24.00
C ALA A 284 16.07 11.35 23.39
N ARG A 285 15.43 11.50 22.23
CA ARG A 285 14.72 10.41 21.55
C ARG A 285 14.87 10.48 20.04
N LEU A 286 15.06 9.31 19.46
CA LEU A 286 15.17 9.10 18.02
C LEU A 286 14.25 7.95 17.59
N TRP A 287 13.53 8.14 16.48
CA TRP A 287 12.82 7.09 15.77
C TRP A 287 13.67 6.64 14.57
N MET A 288 13.94 5.34 14.48
CA MET A 288 14.73 4.75 13.42
C MET A 288 13.94 3.70 12.64
N ARG A 289 14.12 3.71 11.33
CA ARG A 289 13.62 2.71 10.38
C ARG A 289 14.78 2.11 9.60
N VAL A 290 14.84 0.78 9.57
CA VAL A 290 15.78 0.02 8.75
C VAL A 290 14.98 -0.83 7.76
N ARG A 291 15.43 -0.87 6.49
CA ARG A 291 14.85 -1.69 5.43
C ARG A 291 15.93 -2.53 4.75
N ASP A 292 15.52 -3.72 4.27
CA ASP A 292 16.31 -4.53 3.36
C ASP A 292 15.37 -5.36 2.46
N THR A 293 15.90 -5.97 1.43
CA THR A 293 15.15 -6.84 0.53
C THR A 293 14.57 -8.08 1.22
N LYS A 294 15.18 -8.49 2.35
CA LYS A 294 14.75 -9.64 3.16
C LYS A 294 14.96 -9.37 4.64
N ARG A 295 14.06 -9.90 5.46
CA ARG A 295 14.21 -9.85 6.92
C ARG A 295 15.55 -10.43 7.41
N SER A 296 16.04 -11.50 6.75
CA SER A 296 17.33 -12.11 7.12
C SER A 296 18.54 -11.17 6.96
N GLY A 297 18.47 -10.20 6.05
CA GLY A 297 19.50 -9.17 5.90
C GLY A 297 19.31 -8.00 6.85
N LEU A 298 18.06 -7.69 7.19
CA LEU A 298 17.68 -6.59 8.08
C LEU A 298 18.02 -6.86 9.55
N MET A 299 17.77 -8.07 10.06
CA MET A 299 17.93 -8.39 11.49
C MET A 299 19.35 -8.17 12.02
N PRO A 300 20.45 -8.56 11.32
CA PRO A 300 21.80 -8.26 11.79
C PRO A 300 22.06 -6.75 11.94
N VAL A 301 21.47 -5.92 11.07
CA VAL A 301 21.60 -4.46 11.13
C VAL A 301 20.86 -3.91 12.36
N TYR A 302 19.68 -4.41 12.66
CA TYR A 302 18.93 -4.04 13.86
C TYR A 302 19.68 -4.41 15.14
N GLU A 303 20.23 -5.61 15.21
CA GLU A 303 21.03 -6.04 16.37
C GLU A 303 22.30 -5.18 16.56
N GLN A 304 22.95 -4.79 15.48
CA GLN A 304 24.10 -3.90 15.53
C GLN A 304 23.68 -2.49 15.97
N ALA A 305 22.54 -1.98 15.48
CA ALA A 305 22.02 -0.68 15.89
C ALA A 305 21.72 -0.61 17.40
N LYS A 306 21.22 -1.70 17.99
CA LYS A 306 21.04 -1.79 19.46
C LYS A 306 22.35 -1.72 20.22
N LYS A 307 23.39 -2.44 19.77
CA LYS A 307 24.73 -2.39 20.38
C LYS A 307 25.37 -1.00 20.27
N MET A 308 25.09 -0.29 19.19
CA MET A 308 25.56 1.08 19.02
C MET A 308 24.86 2.04 19.98
N ALA A 309 23.57 1.83 20.28
CA ALA A 309 22.86 2.59 21.30
C ALA A 309 23.46 2.37 22.69
N GLU A 310 23.77 1.12 23.03
CA GLU A 310 24.49 0.77 24.26
C GLU A 310 25.85 1.46 24.33
N GLY A 311 26.65 1.39 23.24
CA GLY A 311 27.96 2.06 23.18
C GLY A 311 27.86 3.57 23.34
N ALA A 312 26.89 4.22 22.73
CA ALA A 312 26.65 5.66 22.87
C ALA A 312 26.25 6.03 24.30
N ALA A 313 25.40 5.23 24.93
CA ALA A 313 25.01 5.43 26.34
C ALA A 313 26.20 5.31 27.30
N ILE A 314 27.06 4.31 27.09
CA ILE A 314 28.29 4.14 27.88
C ILE A 314 29.22 5.36 27.74
N MET A 315 29.46 5.83 26.49
CA MET A 315 30.34 6.98 26.24
C MET A 315 29.82 8.28 26.86
N ALA A 316 28.49 8.50 26.85
CA ALA A 316 27.89 9.70 27.46
C ALA A 316 27.53 9.52 28.95
N ASN A 317 27.75 8.34 29.51
CA ASN A 317 27.41 7.98 30.89
C ASN A 317 25.93 8.25 31.23
N VAL A 318 25.02 7.73 30.36
CA VAL A 318 23.56 7.87 30.47
C VAL A 318 22.88 6.49 30.38
N ASP A 319 21.62 6.40 30.80
CA ASP A 319 20.81 5.22 30.56
C ASP A 319 20.19 5.26 29.17
N TYR A 320 19.78 4.09 28.65
CA TYR A 320 19.12 3.99 27.35
C TYR A 320 18.00 2.94 27.32
N LYS A 321 17.10 3.10 26.37
CA LYS A 321 16.03 2.13 26.07
C LYS A 321 15.84 2.01 24.57
N VAL A 322 15.72 0.77 24.08
CA VAL A 322 15.31 0.49 22.69
C VAL A 322 13.92 -0.13 22.72
N SER A 323 12.98 0.50 22.07
CA SER A 323 11.58 0.04 21.99
C SER A 323 11.22 -0.29 20.54
N LEU A 324 10.92 -1.57 20.27
CA LEU A 324 10.38 -1.98 18.98
C LEU A 324 8.98 -1.37 18.80
N ILE A 325 8.75 -0.73 17.64
CA ILE A 325 7.43 -0.22 17.27
C ILE A 325 6.71 -1.28 16.45
N SER A 326 7.31 -1.69 15.31
CA SER A 326 6.76 -2.67 14.40
C SER A 326 7.85 -3.28 13.53
N GLY A 327 7.53 -4.37 12.84
CA GLY A 327 8.41 -4.97 11.86
C GLY A 327 7.63 -5.89 10.93
N ILE A 328 7.93 -5.78 9.63
CA ILE A 328 7.28 -6.57 8.59
C ILE A 328 8.32 -7.36 7.79
N TYR A 329 7.87 -8.49 7.26
CA TYR A 329 8.62 -9.25 6.27
C TYR A 329 8.48 -8.63 4.88
N GLU A 330 9.35 -9.03 3.97
CA GLU A 330 9.09 -8.91 2.54
C GLU A 330 7.85 -9.70 2.14
N VAL A 331 7.09 -9.22 1.16
CA VAL A 331 5.92 -9.94 0.65
C VAL A 331 6.34 -11.27 0.03
N LEU A 332 5.69 -12.35 0.48
CA LEU A 332 5.83 -13.67 -0.11
C LEU A 332 4.96 -13.76 -1.38
N VAL A 333 5.62 -13.77 -2.53
CA VAL A 333 4.96 -13.76 -3.83
C VAL A 333 4.19 -15.06 -4.11
N ASN A 334 2.89 -14.95 -4.37
CA ASN A 334 2.05 -16.05 -4.82
C ASN A 334 1.83 -15.98 -6.35
N ARG A 335 2.68 -16.67 -7.12
CA ARG A 335 2.64 -16.65 -8.58
C ARG A 335 1.37 -17.28 -9.17
N GLU A 336 0.84 -18.34 -8.55
CA GLU A 336 -0.39 -18.98 -9.02
C GLU A 336 -1.61 -18.10 -8.73
N GLY A 337 -1.67 -17.44 -7.58
CA GLY A 337 -2.66 -16.41 -7.29
C GLY A 337 -2.58 -15.25 -8.28
N GLY A 338 -1.37 -14.79 -8.60
CA GLY A 338 -1.13 -13.75 -9.61
C GLY A 338 -1.67 -14.12 -10.98
N LYS A 339 -1.48 -15.36 -11.45
CA LYS A 339 -2.04 -15.84 -12.73
C LYS A 339 -3.57 -15.83 -12.72
N ILE A 340 -4.19 -16.25 -11.63
CA ILE A 340 -5.65 -16.24 -11.49
C ILE A 340 -6.17 -14.80 -11.54
N MET A 341 -5.50 -13.88 -10.84
CA MET A 341 -5.84 -12.46 -10.85
C MET A 341 -5.70 -11.87 -12.26
N GLN A 342 -4.57 -12.10 -12.93
CA GLN A 342 -4.31 -11.64 -14.30
C GLN A 342 -5.41 -12.11 -15.27
N ASN A 343 -5.75 -13.40 -15.24
CA ASN A 343 -6.82 -13.95 -16.09
C ASN A 343 -8.16 -13.27 -15.81
N ASN A 344 -8.45 -12.88 -14.58
CA ASN A 344 -9.69 -12.17 -14.25
C ASN A 344 -9.66 -10.72 -14.74
N LEU A 345 -8.53 -10.02 -14.64
CA LEU A 345 -8.37 -8.68 -15.20
C LEU A 345 -8.58 -8.69 -16.72
N GLU A 346 -7.94 -9.63 -17.43
CA GLU A 346 -8.08 -9.79 -18.88
C GLU A 346 -9.53 -10.14 -19.31
N LEU A 347 -10.25 -10.92 -18.48
CA LEU A 347 -11.67 -11.21 -18.71
C LEU A 347 -12.57 -9.97 -18.57
N LEU A 348 -12.24 -9.07 -17.63
CA LEU A 348 -13.00 -7.84 -17.41
C LEU A 348 -12.70 -6.81 -18.49
N GLY A 349 -11.47 -6.81 -19.02
CA GLY A 349 -11.03 -5.84 -20.01
C GLY A 349 -10.53 -4.54 -19.37
N ALA A 350 -10.11 -3.62 -20.23
CA ALA A 350 -9.63 -2.31 -19.86
C ALA A 350 -10.72 -1.44 -19.22
N ILE A 351 -10.31 -0.52 -18.34
CA ILE A 351 -11.22 0.52 -17.81
C ILE A 351 -11.44 1.57 -18.91
N GLU A 352 -12.68 1.87 -19.22
CA GLU A 352 -13.05 2.96 -20.14
C GLU A 352 -13.12 4.28 -19.36
N TYR A 353 -12.26 5.22 -19.74
CA TYR A 353 -12.23 6.57 -19.16
C TYR A 353 -12.88 7.57 -20.10
N THR A 354 -13.64 8.50 -19.56
CA THR A 354 -14.20 9.63 -20.31
C THR A 354 -13.09 10.64 -20.66
N ASP A 355 -13.35 11.46 -21.69
CA ASP A 355 -12.43 12.55 -22.06
C ASP A 355 -12.16 13.51 -20.90
N ALA A 356 -13.12 13.73 -20.03
CA ALA A 356 -13.00 14.59 -18.85
C ALA A 356 -12.04 13.98 -17.82
N GLU A 357 -12.12 12.68 -17.55
CA GLU A 357 -11.21 11.96 -16.65
C GLU A 357 -9.78 11.92 -17.21
N ILE A 358 -9.63 11.68 -18.52
CA ILE A 358 -8.32 11.73 -19.20
C ILE A 358 -7.71 13.14 -19.08
N ALA A 359 -8.50 14.20 -19.32
CA ALA A 359 -8.05 15.57 -19.20
C ALA A 359 -7.66 15.93 -17.76
N PHE A 360 -8.42 15.43 -16.76
CA PHE A 360 -8.11 15.61 -15.34
C PHE A 360 -6.78 14.94 -14.96
N GLY A 361 -6.56 13.68 -15.42
CA GLY A 361 -5.30 12.95 -15.21
C GLY A 361 -4.10 13.67 -15.84
N LYS A 362 -4.24 14.16 -17.09
CA LYS A 362 -3.20 14.96 -17.75
C LYS A 362 -2.86 16.24 -16.98
N LYS A 363 -3.87 16.91 -16.42
CA LYS A 363 -3.64 18.13 -15.64
C LYS A 363 -2.91 17.86 -14.33
N ILE A 364 -3.19 16.73 -13.63
CA ILE A 364 -2.40 16.29 -12.48
C ILE A 364 -0.95 16.03 -12.89
N GLN A 365 -0.73 15.32 -13.99
CA GLN A 365 0.60 15.02 -14.51
C GLN A 365 1.37 16.30 -14.87
N GLU A 366 0.71 17.28 -15.48
CA GLU A 366 1.30 18.59 -15.78
C GLU A 366 1.79 19.32 -14.51
N VAL A 367 0.95 19.45 -13.51
CA VAL A 367 1.30 20.19 -12.28
C VAL A 367 2.28 19.44 -11.37
N THR A 368 2.44 18.14 -11.57
CA THR A 368 3.43 17.31 -10.88
C THR A 368 4.68 17.06 -11.71
N GLU A 369 4.83 17.74 -12.84
CA GLU A 369 5.98 17.64 -13.75
C GLU A 369 6.23 16.22 -14.27
N LYS A 370 5.15 15.47 -14.52
CA LYS A 370 5.17 14.13 -15.09
C LYS A 370 4.78 14.15 -16.58
N PRO A 371 5.19 13.15 -17.36
CA PRO A 371 4.70 13.02 -18.74
C PRO A 371 3.17 12.95 -18.78
N GLN A 372 2.54 13.77 -19.63
CA GLN A 372 1.08 13.90 -19.73
C GLN A 372 0.47 12.75 -20.56
N MET A 373 0.53 11.55 -20.06
CA MET A 373 0.00 10.37 -20.73
C MET A 373 -1.51 10.18 -20.54
N GLY A 374 -2.11 10.88 -19.57
CA GLY A 374 -3.51 10.70 -19.19
C GLY A 374 -3.72 9.47 -18.29
N MET A 375 -4.90 8.86 -18.43
CA MET A 375 -5.25 7.65 -17.69
C MET A 375 -4.74 6.41 -18.43
N ASP A 376 -4.05 5.51 -17.73
CA ASP A 376 -3.59 4.23 -18.29
C ASP A 376 -4.66 3.16 -18.06
N SER A 377 -5.34 2.78 -19.15
CA SER A 377 -6.37 1.75 -19.14
C SER A 377 -5.87 0.35 -19.52
N GLU A 378 -4.60 0.25 -19.94
CA GLU A 378 -4.03 -1.01 -20.40
C GLU A 378 -3.77 -1.97 -19.22
N ILE A 379 -4.26 -3.20 -19.35
CA ILE A 379 -3.92 -4.28 -18.43
C ILE A 379 -2.49 -4.73 -18.76
N LYS A 380 -1.57 -4.44 -17.85
CA LYS A 380 -0.18 -4.85 -18.04
C LYS A 380 -0.06 -6.37 -17.91
N PRO A 381 0.79 -7.01 -18.74
CA PRO A 381 1.00 -8.45 -18.65
C PRO A 381 1.61 -8.82 -17.30
N LEU A 382 1.29 -10.03 -16.85
CA LEU A 382 1.91 -10.60 -15.65
C LEU A 382 3.42 -10.76 -15.91
N GLU A 383 4.18 -9.78 -15.44
CA GLU A 383 5.64 -9.88 -15.52
C GLU A 383 6.13 -10.95 -14.55
N VAL A 384 6.89 -11.92 -15.07
CA VAL A 384 7.74 -12.76 -14.24
C VAL A 384 8.90 -11.86 -13.80
N THR A 385 8.64 -10.99 -12.84
CA THR A 385 9.66 -10.07 -12.36
C THR A 385 10.84 -10.87 -11.80
N LYS A 386 12.03 -10.47 -12.23
CA LYS A 386 13.27 -10.84 -11.55
C LYS A 386 13.07 -10.53 -10.05
N GLU A 387 13.67 -11.34 -9.19
CA GLU A 387 13.54 -11.32 -7.72
C GLU A 387 13.94 -10.00 -7.03
N HIS A 388 13.77 -8.85 -7.69
CA HIS A 388 14.03 -7.55 -7.09
C HIS A 388 12.72 -7.02 -6.50
N PRO A 389 12.68 -6.80 -5.19
CA PRO A 389 11.52 -6.17 -4.57
C PRO A 389 11.32 -4.77 -5.15
N GLY A 390 10.07 -4.33 -5.21
CA GLY A 390 9.73 -2.93 -5.38
C GLY A 390 10.39 -2.08 -4.30
N GLY A 391 10.45 -0.77 -4.51
CA GLY A 391 11.06 0.16 -3.55
C GLY A 391 10.23 0.40 -2.28
N GLY A 392 9.00 -0.11 -2.22
CA GLY A 392 8.05 0.07 -1.13
C GLY A 392 8.08 -1.04 -0.09
N SER A 393 7.42 -0.78 1.02
CA SER A 393 7.10 -1.74 2.08
C SER A 393 5.61 -1.60 2.39
N THR A 394 4.94 -2.71 2.71
CA THR A 394 3.53 -2.76 3.14
C THR A 394 3.39 -3.85 4.18
N ASP A 395 2.41 -3.76 5.06
CA ASP A 395 2.11 -4.78 6.05
C ASP A 395 1.09 -5.83 5.62
#